data_7820f82d9717e4f263dc7708c9d49ff1
#
_entry.id   7820f82d9717e4f263dc7708c9d49ff1
#
_cell.length_a   1.000
_cell.length_b   1.000
_cell.length_c   1.000
_cell.angle_alpha   90.00
_cell.angle_beta   90.00
_cell.angle_gamma   90.00
#
_symmetry.space_group_name_H-M   'P 1'
#
loop_
_entity.id
_entity.type
_entity.pdbx_description
1 polymer ?
#
loop_
_entity_poly.entity_id
_entity_poly.type
_entity_poly.pdbx_seq_one_letter_code
_entity_poly.pdbx_strand_id
1 'polypeptide(L)'
;MLALWFRAKFKVDAVGWLWRAAARRCCLLGLSFFVAPFSLAQRLELTWPTPNRAWEQGRGIAAWAQPTVSGDPESGLFGCVRSAGGQFHEGLDIKPVGRDARGEPTDKIFAALPGVVRYISTKPRESNYGRYIVIEHPGVTPAVFTLYAHLAKIEPGIGVGSNVQLGQVIATMGHSAGGGGIPAERAHLHFEIGLMATTGFSSWYTWKKFGSTNEHGLWNGMNLMGLDPLDFLRQWRERRVDNFQQYFANMRSVVRVRVVTSRTPDFIRRYPALLRKPLPLGFVSGWEIECNATGLPFAWTPLGPAEVAGLRSESVHIQSVEAASVRAYRCKSLVKQRGSSYGPGGDLQTMLQLIFGLR
;
A
#
# COMPACT_ATOMS: atom_id res chain seq x y z
N MET A 1 23.17 -46.87 -47.13
CA MET A 1 24.21 -46.65 -48.15
C MET A 1 25.28 -45.77 -47.54
N LEU A 2 26.42 -46.38 -47.32
CA LEU A 2 27.82 -45.99 -47.44
C LEU A 2 28.22 -44.70 -46.71
N ALA A 3 28.98 -44.72 -45.61
CA ALA A 3 30.30 -45.22 -45.29
C ALA A 3 31.46 -44.49 -46.05
N LEU A 4 32.39 -43.93 -45.24
CA LEU A 4 33.86 -43.98 -45.34
C LEU A 4 34.48 -42.77 -44.65
N TRP A 5 35.12 -42.89 -43.52
CA TRP A 5 36.52 -43.20 -43.19
C TRP A 5 37.54 -42.22 -43.77
N PHE A 6 38.31 -41.55 -42.92
CA PHE A 6 39.78 -41.53 -42.98
C PHE A 6 40.40 -41.19 -41.60
N ARG A 7 41.24 -42.13 -41.14
CA ARG A 7 42.24 -41.98 -40.06
C ARG A 7 43.56 -41.52 -40.67
N ALA A 8 44.29 -40.72 -39.95
CA ALA A 8 45.72 -40.70 -40.07
C ALA A 8 46.38 -40.47 -38.69
N LYS A 9 47.20 -41.50 -38.35
CA LYS A 9 48.19 -41.51 -37.26
C LYS A 9 49.50 -40.92 -37.74
N PHE A 10 50.31 -40.39 -36.81
CA PHE A 10 51.77 -40.50 -36.66
C PHE A 10 52.22 -39.38 -35.73
N LYS A 11 53.22 -39.48 -34.89
CA LYS A 11 54.11 -40.45 -34.22
C LYS A 11 54.80 -39.66 -33.12
N VAL A 12 55.13 -40.34 -32.05
CA VAL A 12 55.96 -39.97 -30.91
C VAL A 12 57.40 -39.82 -31.36
N ASP A 13 58.14 -38.84 -30.82
CA ASP A 13 59.53 -39.07 -30.41
C ASP A 13 59.93 -38.18 -29.22
N ALA A 14 60.70 -38.80 -28.34
CA ALA A 14 61.12 -38.35 -27.03
C ALA A 14 62.54 -37.75 -27.08
N VAL A 15 63.01 -37.36 -25.88
CA VAL A 15 64.39 -36.96 -25.44
C VAL A 15 64.51 -35.44 -25.27
N GLY A 16 64.80 -34.83 -24.16
CA GLY A 16 65.37 -35.22 -22.89
C GLY A 16 65.94 -34.00 -22.19
N TRP A 17 66.11 -34.15 -20.85
CA TRP A 17 67.01 -33.40 -19.95
C TRP A 17 66.56 -32.04 -19.32
N LEU A 18 66.20 -32.21 -18.06
CA LEU A 18 66.62 -31.50 -16.82
C LEU A 18 67.08 -30.02 -16.92
N TRP A 19 66.35 -29.15 -16.20
CA TRP A 19 66.95 -28.26 -15.20
C TRP A 19 65.93 -27.87 -14.13
N ARG A 20 66.30 -28.08 -12.82
CA ARG A 20 65.55 -27.67 -11.66
C ARG A 20 65.62 -26.16 -11.49
N ALA A 21 64.49 -25.48 -11.33
CA ALA A 21 64.46 -24.19 -10.66
C ALA A 21 63.17 -24.15 -9.80
N ALA A 22 63.36 -24.17 -8.49
CA ALA A 22 62.30 -23.99 -7.51
C ALA A 22 61.84 -22.51 -7.57
N ALA A 23 60.65 -22.27 -8.09
CA ALA A 23 59.98 -20.99 -7.94
C ALA A 23 58.84 -21.15 -6.92
N ARG A 24 59.06 -20.67 -5.69
CA ARG A 24 57.99 -20.50 -4.70
C ARG A 24 56.94 -19.58 -5.25
N ARG A 25 55.79 -20.13 -5.66
CA ARG A 25 54.58 -19.34 -5.95
C ARG A 25 53.87 -19.08 -4.63
N CYS A 26 54.02 -17.89 -4.08
CA CYS A 26 53.13 -17.32 -3.09
C CYS A 26 51.75 -17.15 -3.74
N CYS A 27 50.80 -18.03 -3.39
CA CYS A 27 49.38 -17.79 -3.62
C CYS A 27 48.89 -16.64 -2.71
N LEU A 28 48.93 -15.42 -3.22
CA LEU A 28 48.16 -14.31 -2.65
C LEU A 28 46.69 -14.59 -2.99
N LEU A 29 45.96 -15.19 -2.06
CA LEU A 29 44.48 -15.18 -2.05
C LEU A 29 44.02 -13.74 -1.86
N GLY A 30 43.81 -13.05 -2.97
CA GLY A 30 43.12 -11.76 -2.95
C GLY A 30 41.68 -11.99 -2.51
N LEU A 31 41.37 -11.73 -1.23
CA LEU A 31 39.99 -11.52 -0.77
C LEU A 31 39.47 -10.26 -1.43
N SER A 32 38.82 -10.44 -2.59
CA SER A 32 37.98 -9.38 -3.17
C SER A 32 36.77 -9.20 -2.25
N PHE A 33 36.82 -8.22 -1.36
CA PHE A 33 35.63 -7.72 -0.71
C PHE A 33 34.71 -7.14 -1.77
N PHE A 34 33.70 -7.91 -2.18
CA PHE A 34 32.56 -7.37 -2.90
C PHE A 34 31.81 -6.46 -1.90
N VAL A 35 32.20 -5.20 -1.85
CA VAL A 35 31.35 -4.15 -1.29
C VAL A 35 30.20 -4.03 -2.27
N ALA A 36 29.08 -4.72 -1.99
CA ALA A 36 27.84 -4.45 -2.69
C ALA A 36 27.58 -2.95 -2.58
N PRO A 37 27.37 -2.22 -3.69
CA PRO A 37 27.04 -0.81 -3.61
C PRO A 37 25.76 -0.71 -2.77
N PHE A 38 25.82 -0.01 -1.64
CA PHE A 38 24.62 0.48 -0.97
C PHE A 38 23.91 1.35 -2.00
N SER A 39 22.94 0.80 -2.70
CA SER A 39 22.04 1.58 -3.52
C SER A 39 21.30 2.49 -2.53
N LEU A 40 21.72 3.75 -2.46
CA LEU A 40 20.94 4.78 -1.80
C LEU A 40 19.55 4.70 -2.43
N ALA A 41 18.56 4.30 -1.66
CA ALA A 41 17.19 4.18 -2.14
C ALA A 41 16.81 5.53 -2.76
N GLN A 42 16.60 5.54 -4.07
CA GLN A 42 16.31 6.76 -4.82
C GLN A 42 15.09 7.43 -4.21
N ARG A 43 15.19 8.75 -4.02
CA ARG A 43 14.07 9.54 -3.55
C ARG A 43 12.92 9.42 -4.54
N LEU A 44 11.74 9.13 -4.03
CA LEU A 44 10.54 9.00 -4.82
C LEU A 44 10.19 10.34 -5.49
N GLU A 45 9.93 10.30 -6.80
CA GLU A 45 9.33 11.42 -7.52
C GLU A 45 7.82 11.32 -7.44
N LEU A 46 7.17 12.37 -6.98
CA LEU A 46 5.71 12.45 -6.88
C LEU A 46 5.23 13.88 -7.13
N THR A 47 3.96 14.01 -7.51
CA THR A 47 3.31 15.31 -7.71
C THR A 47 1.97 15.37 -6.97
N TRP A 48 1.56 16.59 -6.64
CA TRP A 48 0.23 16.85 -6.11
C TRP A 48 -0.83 16.59 -7.19
N PRO A 49 -1.94 15.93 -6.87
CA PRO A 49 -2.86 15.39 -7.89
C PRO A 49 -3.82 16.40 -8.53
N THR A 50 -3.77 17.68 -8.14
CA THR A 50 -4.68 18.73 -8.65
C THR A 50 -3.92 20.05 -8.94
N PRO A 51 -4.52 20.99 -9.69
CA PRO A 51 -3.94 22.33 -9.87
C PRO A 51 -4.00 23.20 -8.60
N ASN A 52 -4.70 22.81 -7.54
CA ASN A 52 -4.73 23.55 -6.28
C ASN A 52 -3.40 23.41 -5.53
N ARG A 53 -2.47 24.33 -5.78
CA ARG A 53 -1.12 24.32 -5.19
C ARG A 53 -1.02 24.92 -3.79
N ALA A 54 -2.15 25.24 -3.14
CA ALA A 54 -2.16 25.93 -1.86
C ALA A 54 -1.41 25.16 -0.76
N TRP A 55 -1.51 23.84 -0.74
CA TRP A 55 -0.72 23.00 0.19
C TRP A 55 0.78 23.09 -0.06
N GLU A 56 1.22 22.99 -1.34
CA GLU A 56 2.63 23.08 -1.72
C GLU A 56 3.20 24.49 -1.41
N GLN A 57 2.37 25.52 -1.47
CA GLN A 57 2.69 26.89 -1.12
C GLN A 57 2.70 27.16 0.40
N GLY A 58 2.44 26.12 1.23
CA GLY A 58 2.39 26.27 2.69
C GLY A 58 1.17 27.01 3.22
N ARG A 59 0.11 27.17 2.43
CA ARG A 59 -1.14 27.78 2.88
C ARG A 59 -1.88 26.87 3.86
N GLY A 60 -2.68 27.46 4.73
CA GLY A 60 -3.52 26.73 5.69
C GLY A 60 -4.50 25.77 5.02
N ILE A 61 -4.95 24.75 5.76
CA ILE A 61 -5.82 23.67 5.26
C ILE A 61 -7.09 24.20 4.60
N ALA A 62 -7.69 25.26 5.11
CA ALA A 62 -8.87 25.91 4.53
C ALA A 62 -8.66 26.40 3.08
N ALA A 63 -7.41 26.55 2.62
CA ALA A 63 -7.12 26.96 1.25
C ALA A 63 -7.24 25.84 0.23
N TRP A 64 -7.15 24.57 0.64
CA TRP A 64 -7.13 23.43 -0.28
C TRP A 64 -8.04 22.26 0.13
N ALA A 65 -8.30 22.01 1.43
CA ALA A 65 -9.17 20.95 1.86
C ALA A 65 -10.65 21.31 1.66
N GLN A 66 -11.42 20.39 1.09
CA GLN A 66 -12.87 20.52 0.94
C GLN A 66 -13.56 20.05 2.21
N PRO A 67 -14.24 20.93 2.95
CA PRO A 67 -15.01 20.51 4.11
C PRO A 67 -16.26 19.71 3.73
N THR A 68 -16.72 18.88 4.66
CA THR A 68 -18.07 18.30 4.62
C THR A 68 -19.13 19.39 4.88
N VAL A 69 -20.38 19.00 5.07
CA VAL A 69 -21.47 19.91 5.47
C VAL A 69 -21.20 20.66 6.80
N SER A 70 -20.23 20.18 7.60
CA SER A 70 -19.84 20.86 8.85
C SER A 70 -19.19 22.22 8.62
N GLY A 71 -18.63 22.48 7.42
CA GLY A 71 -17.83 23.67 7.13
C GLY A 71 -16.40 23.61 7.70
N ASP A 72 -16.08 22.62 8.53
CA ASP A 72 -14.75 22.45 9.12
C ASP A 72 -13.77 21.85 8.08
N PRO A 73 -12.70 22.56 7.68
CA PRO A 73 -11.71 22.05 6.73
C PRO A 73 -11.02 20.75 7.17
N GLU A 74 -10.89 20.50 8.48
CA GLU A 74 -10.30 19.26 8.99
C GLU A 74 -11.13 18.03 8.60
N SER A 75 -12.44 18.19 8.37
CA SER A 75 -13.31 17.10 7.92
C SER A 75 -12.97 16.55 6.52
N GLY A 76 -12.15 17.28 5.75
CA GLY A 76 -11.58 16.84 4.46
C GLY A 76 -10.24 16.11 4.57
N LEU A 77 -9.69 15.96 5.77
CA LEU A 77 -8.44 15.25 6.02
C LEU A 77 -8.67 13.76 6.26
N PHE A 78 -7.58 12.99 6.24
CA PHE A 78 -7.59 11.56 6.57
C PHE A 78 -7.80 11.31 8.07
N GLY A 79 -8.53 10.26 8.41
CA GLY A 79 -8.66 9.78 9.79
C GLY A 79 -10.04 9.97 10.41
N CYS A 80 -10.11 9.97 11.74
CA CYS A 80 -11.36 10.17 12.51
C CYS A 80 -11.72 11.66 12.56
N VAL A 81 -12.06 12.27 11.45
CA VAL A 81 -12.25 13.71 11.29
C VAL A 81 -13.71 14.11 10.98
N ARG A 82 -14.57 13.15 10.69
CA ARG A 82 -15.97 13.38 10.34
C ARG A 82 -16.88 13.05 11.52
N SER A 83 -18.10 13.65 11.54
CA SER A 83 -19.10 13.44 12.61
C SER A 83 -18.51 13.64 14.02
N ALA A 84 -17.82 14.77 14.23
CA ALA A 84 -17.12 15.09 15.48
C ALA A 84 -16.13 13.99 15.93
N GLY A 85 -15.42 13.38 14.98
CA GLY A 85 -14.43 12.31 15.22
C GLY A 85 -15.04 10.91 15.36
N GLY A 86 -16.34 10.75 15.09
CA GLY A 86 -17.04 9.45 15.13
C GLY A 86 -17.02 8.67 13.82
N GLN A 87 -16.61 9.30 12.72
CA GLN A 87 -16.55 8.66 11.39
C GLN A 87 -15.16 8.81 10.77
N PHE A 88 -14.68 7.72 10.19
CA PHE A 88 -13.40 7.65 9.49
C PHE A 88 -13.52 8.23 8.08
N HIS A 89 -12.47 8.91 7.61
CA HIS A 89 -12.28 9.35 6.25
C HIS A 89 -11.00 8.73 5.66
N GLU A 90 -11.11 8.11 4.51
CA GLU A 90 -10.09 7.22 3.93
C GLU A 90 -9.00 7.96 3.14
N GLY A 91 -9.20 9.26 2.85
CA GLY A 91 -8.29 10.03 1.99
C GLY A 91 -8.25 11.50 2.30
N LEU A 92 -7.90 12.29 1.29
CA LEU A 92 -7.94 13.76 1.31
C LEU A 92 -8.99 14.25 0.33
N ASP A 93 -9.85 15.16 0.77
CA ASP A 93 -10.79 15.89 -0.08
C ASP A 93 -10.16 17.22 -0.50
N ILE A 94 -9.80 17.36 -1.78
CA ILE A 94 -9.10 18.53 -2.32
C ILE A 94 -10.05 19.33 -3.17
N LYS A 95 -10.33 20.59 -2.77
CA LYS A 95 -11.25 21.46 -3.47
C LYS A 95 -10.68 22.00 -4.79
N PRO A 96 -11.55 22.29 -5.80
CA PRO A 96 -11.13 22.90 -7.05
C PRO A 96 -10.68 24.35 -6.87
N VAL A 97 -9.89 24.81 -7.85
CA VAL A 97 -9.58 26.22 -8.06
C VAL A 97 -10.28 26.79 -9.28
N GLY A 98 -10.65 25.97 -10.26
CA GLY A 98 -11.35 26.35 -11.49
C GLY A 98 -12.80 25.90 -11.50
N ARG A 99 -13.71 26.80 -11.93
CA ARG A 99 -15.13 26.48 -12.16
C ARG A 99 -15.62 27.13 -13.44
N ASP A 100 -16.55 26.48 -14.12
CA ASP A 100 -17.23 27.06 -15.29
C ASP A 100 -18.38 28.00 -14.86
N ALA A 101 -19.06 28.58 -15.85
CA ALA A 101 -20.17 29.50 -15.62
C ALA A 101 -21.39 28.87 -14.90
N ARG A 102 -21.47 27.54 -14.85
CA ARG A 102 -22.50 26.78 -14.12
C ARG A 102 -22.05 26.36 -12.73
N GLY A 103 -20.81 26.72 -12.32
CA GLY A 103 -20.22 26.33 -11.06
C GLY A 103 -19.62 24.92 -11.04
N GLU A 104 -19.57 24.22 -12.18
CA GLU A 104 -18.95 22.90 -12.27
C GLU A 104 -17.42 23.00 -12.21
N PRO A 105 -16.73 22.09 -11.52
CA PRO A 105 -15.28 22.10 -11.43
C PRO A 105 -14.64 21.81 -12.79
N THR A 106 -13.59 22.53 -13.14
CA THR A 106 -12.84 22.35 -14.40
C THR A 106 -11.44 21.79 -14.21
N ASP A 107 -11.01 21.58 -12.97
CA ASP A 107 -9.68 21.14 -12.60
C ASP A 107 -9.34 19.78 -13.20
N LYS A 108 -8.16 19.69 -13.80
CA LYS A 108 -7.60 18.42 -14.24
C LYS A 108 -7.01 17.65 -13.08
N ILE A 109 -7.17 16.33 -13.11
CA ILE A 109 -6.60 15.41 -12.13
C ILE A 109 -5.37 14.77 -12.74
N PHE A 110 -4.28 14.76 -11.97
CA PHE A 110 -2.98 14.24 -12.38
C PHE A 110 -2.64 12.94 -11.66
N ALA A 111 -2.02 11.99 -12.37
CA ALA A 111 -1.42 10.83 -11.73
C ALA A 111 -0.29 11.28 -10.79
N ALA A 112 -0.45 11.03 -9.48
CA ALA A 112 0.50 11.46 -8.47
C ALA A 112 1.86 10.72 -8.55
N LEU A 113 1.87 9.55 -9.17
CA LEU A 113 3.00 8.65 -9.39
C LEU A 113 2.84 7.95 -10.74
N PRO A 114 3.93 7.49 -11.38
CA PRO A 114 3.83 6.62 -12.54
C PRO A 114 3.31 5.25 -12.13
N GLY A 115 2.45 4.63 -12.96
CA GLY A 115 1.86 3.34 -12.59
C GLY A 115 0.98 2.74 -13.66
N VAL A 116 0.21 1.73 -13.26
CA VAL A 116 -0.71 1.00 -14.13
C VAL A 116 -2.14 1.16 -13.62
N VAL A 117 -3.04 1.60 -14.48
CA VAL A 117 -4.46 1.69 -14.16
C VAL A 117 -5.01 0.29 -13.94
N ARG A 118 -5.49 0.00 -12.73
CA ARG A 118 -6.01 -1.32 -12.36
C ARG A 118 -7.52 -1.38 -12.36
N TYR A 119 -8.18 -0.25 -12.14
CA TYR A 119 -9.63 -0.20 -12.09
C TYR A 119 -10.16 1.17 -12.50
N ILE A 120 -11.31 1.16 -13.13
CA ILE A 120 -12.09 2.34 -13.50
C ILE A 120 -13.56 2.06 -13.23
N SER A 121 -14.21 2.87 -12.39
CA SER A 121 -15.66 2.97 -12.34
C SER A 121 -16.13 4.14 -13.19
N THR A 122 -16.95 3.84 -14.19
CA THR A 122 -17.55 4.86 -15.06
C THR A 122 -18.95 5.28 -14.62
N LYS A 123 -19.55 4.54 -13.70
CA LYS A 123 -20.92 4.77 -13.22
C LYS A 123 -20.94 5.78 -12.06
N PRO A 124 -21.60 6.94 -12.22
CA PRO A 124 -21.49 8.03 -11.25
C PRO A 124 -22.21 7.78 -9.92
N ARG A 125 -23.09 6.77 -9.84
CA ARG A 125 -23.97 6.52 -8.68
C ARG A 125 -23.85 5.11 -8.10
N GLU A 126 -22.89 4.31 -8.55
CA GLU A 126 -22.75 2.90 -8.17
C GLU A 126 -22.15 2.73 -6.76
N SER A 127 -21.36 3.69 -6.32
CA SER A 127 -20.75 3.71 -4.98
C SER A 127 -20.58 5.13 -4.46
N ASN A 128 -20.21 5.25 -3.19
CA ASN A 128 -19.87 6.55 -2.61
C ASN A 128 -18.68 7.23 -3.29
N TYR A 129 -17.78 6.49 -3.95
CA TYR A 129 -16.71 7.07 -4.78
C TYR A 129 -17.22 7.66 -6.11
N GLY A 130 -18.43 7.29 -6.55
CA GLY A 130 -18.93 7.67 -7.88
C GLY A 130 -18.03 7.13 -8.99
N ARG A 131 -17.64 7.99 -9.94
CA ARG A 131 -16.60 7.64 -10.91
C ARG A 131 -15.24 7.75 -10.25
N TYR A 132 -14.42 6.71 -10.39
CA TYR A 132 -13.08 6.71 -9.81
C TYR A 132 -12.09 5.85 -10.60
N ILE A 133 -10.83 6.16 -10.43
CA ILE A 133 -9.69 5.44 -11.01
C ILE A 133 -8.82 4.93 -9.86
N VAL A 134 -8.33 3.69 -9.99
CA VAL A 134 -7.27 3.16 -9.13
C VAL A 134 -6.05 2.86 -9.99
N ILE A 135 -4.90 3.38 -9.55
CA ILE A 135 -3.59 3.18 -10.17
C ILE A 135 -2.72 2.44 -9.17
N GLU A 136 -2.14 1.32 -9.57
CA GLU A 136 -1.11 0.62 -8.79
C GLU A 136 0.27 1.08 -9.26
N HIS A 137 1.20 1.19 -8.33
CA HIS A 137 2.55 1.70 -8.56
C HIS A 137 3.59 0.60 -8.32
N PRO A 138 3.79 -0.34 -9.27
CA PRO A 138 4.73 -1.46 -9.09
C PRO A 138 6.20 -1.03 -9.02
N GLY A 139 6.50 0.19 -9.46
CA GLY A 139 7.85 0.77 -9.40
C GLY A 139 8.27 1.29 -8.01
N VAL A 140 7.38 1.25 -7.01
CA VAL A 140 7.68 1.66 -5.62
C VAL A 140 7.60 0.48 -4.66
N THR A 141 8.24 0.61 -3.51
CA THR A 141 8.30 -0.46 -2.48
C THR A 141 7.81 0.08 -1.14
N PRO A 142 6.80 -0.57 -0.51
CA PRO A 142 5.88 -1.54 -1.11
C PRO A 142 5.06 -0.93 -2.25
N ALA A 143 4.59 -1.76 -3.18
CA ALA A 143 3.74 -1.31 -4.29
C ALA A 143 2.40 -0.80 -3.76
N VAL A 144 2.26 0.52 -3.62
CA VAL A 144 1.01 1.15 -3.17
C VAL A 144 0.04 1.32 -4.34
N PHE A 145 -1.22 1.59 -4.02
CA PHE A 145 -2.17 2.17 -4.96
C PHE A 145 -2.40 3.66 -4.67
N THR A 146 -2.86 4.40 -5.69
CA THR A 146 -3.56 5.67 -5.53
C THR A 146 -4.97 5.56 -6.09
N LEU A 147 -5.93 6.23 -5.42
CA LEU A 147 -7.33 6.27 -5.82
C LEU A 147 -7.75 7.72 -6.00
N TYR A 148 -8.48 7.98 -7.08
CA TYR A 148 -8.97 9.29 -7.48
C TYR A 148 -10.48 9.20 -7.71
N ALA A 149 -11.28 9.78 -6.83
CA ALA A 149 -12.72 9.63 -6.84
C ALA A 149 -13.49 10.95 -7.08
N HIS A 150 -14.81 10.82 -7.19
CA HIS A 150 -15.77 11.89 -7.49
C HIS A 150 -15.56 12.56 -8.86
N LEU A 151 -15.02 11.82 -9.84
CA LEU A 151 -14.66 12.36 -11.14
C LEU A 151 -15.88 12.76 -11.98
N ALA A 152 -15.75 13.86 -12.75
CA ALA A 152 -16.72 14.24 -13.76
C ALA A 152 -16.59 13.36 -15.01
N LYS A 153 -15.34 13.15 -15.46
CA LYS A 153 -15.01 12.29 -16.60
C LYS A 153 -13.59 11.76 -16.51
N ILE A 154 -13.33 10.65 -17.17
CA ILE A 154 -12.02 10.07 -17.36
C ILE A 154 -11.49 10.53 -18.71
N GLU A 155 -10.20 10.85 -18.80
CA GLU A 155 -9.61 11.36 -20.05
C GLU A 155 -9.58 10.25 -21.11
N PRO A 156 -9.77 10.61 -22.40
CA PRO A 156 -9.63 9.66 -23.50
C PRO A 156 -8.25 8.98 -23.49
N GLY A 157 -8.24 7.67 -23.78
CA GLY A 157 -7.00 6.88 -23.78
C GLY A 157 -6.60 6.33 -22.40
N ILE A 158 -7.27 6.72 -21.32
CA ILE A 158 -7.09 6.11 -20.00
C ILE A 158 -8.04 4.94 -19.84
N GLY A 159 -7.51 3.74 -19.78
CA GLY A 159 -8.24 2.47 -19.62
C GLY A 159 -7.55 1.53 -18.64
N VAL A 160 -8.24 0.49 -18.20
CA VAL A 160 -7.63 -0.57 -17.39
C VAL A 160 -6.47 -1.21 -18.17
N GLY A 161 -5.31 -1.32 -17.54
CA GLY A 161 -4.06 -1.76 -18.15
C GLY A 161 -3.20 -0.64 -18.74
N SER A 162 -3.70 0.59 -18.87
CA SER A 162 -2.91 1.74 -19.33
C SER A 162 -1.78 2.04 -18.36
N ASN A 163 -0.57 2.26 -18.88
CA ASN A 163 0.52 2.88 -18.14
C ASN A 163 0.31 4.39 -18.11
N VAL A 164 0.45 4.99 -16.94
CA VAL A 164 0.41 6.44 -16.76
C VAL A 164 1.75 6.95 -16.25
N GLN A 165 2.10 8.15 -16.68
CA GLN A 165 3.32 8.84 -16.27
C GLN A 165 3.04 9.77 -15.08
N LEU A 166 4.09 10.13 -14.35
CA LEU A 166 4.02 11.16 -13.31
C LEU A 166 3.43 12.45 -13.90
N GLY A 167 2.41 13.01 -13.24
CA GLY A 167 1.76 14.25 -13.67
C GLY A 167 0.90 14.15 -14.92
N GLN A 168 0.73 12.95 -15.50
CA GLN A 168 -0.18 12.76 -16.62
C GLN A 168 -1.61 13.11 -16.23
N VAL A 169 -2.32 13.85 -17.08
CA VAL A 169 -3.76 14.11 -16.90
C VAL A 169 -4.53 12.81 -17.09
N ILE A 170 -5.30 12.40 -16.08
CA ILE A 170 -6.06 11.14 -16.10
C ILE A 170 -7.58 11.35 -16.06
N ALA A 171 -8.01 12.50 -15.52
CA ALA A 171 -9.44 12.79 -15.37
C ALA A 171 -9.70 14.29 -15.24
N THR A 172 -10.98 14.66 -15.16
CA THR A 172 -11.46 15.97 -14.73
C THR A 172 -12.19 15.81 -13.40
N MET A 173 -11.93 16.69 -12.44
CA MET A 173 -12.61 16.74 -11.15
C MET A 173 -14.12 16.88 -11.31
N GLY A 174 -14.87 16.29 -10.40
CA GLY A 174 -16.32 16.36 -10.39
C GLY A 174 -16.90 16.30 -8.99
N HIS A 175 -18.11 15.74 -8.91
CA HIS A 175 -18.86 15.58 -7.66
C HIS A 175 -19.76 14.32 -7.73
N SER A 176 -19.38 13.33 -8.55
CA SER A 176 -20.12 12.07 -8.68
C SER A 176 -20.04 11.26 -7.39
N ALA A 177 -21.16 10.72 -6.92
CA ALA A 177 -21.24 9.85 -5.74
C ALA A 177 -22.56 9.08 -5.76
N GLY A 178 -22.65 7.99 -5.02
CA GLY A 178 -23.88 7.27 -4.74
C GLY A 178 -24.91 8.10 -3.96
N GLY A 179 -26.11 7.55 -3.78
CA GLY A 179 -27.19 8.27 -3.13
C GLY A 179 -27.64 9.50 -3.91
N GLY A 180 -27.73 10.65 -3.25
CA GLY A 180 -28.12 11.94 -3.87
C GLY A 180 -26.98 12.67 -4.60
N GLY A 181 -25.77 12.10 -4.65
CA GLY A 181 -24.58 12.76 -5.17
C GLY A 181 -24.00 13.80 -4.20
N ILE A 182 -22.95 14.49 -4.65
CA ILE A 182 -22.35 15.61 -3.95
C ILE A 182 -22.82 16.89 -4.63
N PRO A 183 -23.28 17.95 -3.93
CA PRO A 183 -23.61 19.24 -4.55
C PRO A 183 -22.40 19.84 -5.27
N ALA A 184 -22.63 20.52 -6.42
CA ALA A 184 -21.54 21.07 -7.25
C ALA A 184 -20.63 22.03 -6.49
N GLU A 185 -21.18 22.85 -5.58
CA GLU A 185 -20.42 23.78 -4.74
C GLU A 185 -19.42 23.07 -3.79
N ARG A 186 -19.67 21.79 -3.47
CA ARG A 186 -18.77 20.93 -2.69
C ARG A 186 -18.00 19.92 -3.55
N ALA A 187 -17.94 20.14 -4.86
CA ALA A 187 -17.11 19.31 -5.74
C ALA A 187 -15.66 19.28 -5.27
N HIS A 188 -15.02 18.13 -5.34
CA HIS A 188 -13.64 17.91 -4.89
C HIS A 188 -13.04 16.65 -5.50
N LEU A 189 -11.74 16.53 -5.42
CA LEU A 189 -11.06 15.23 -5.58
C LEU A 189 -10.97 14.55 -4.22
N HIS A 190 -11.52 13.35 -4.09
CA HIS A 190 -11.16 12.44 -3.00
C HIS A 190 -9.94 11.61 -3.44
N PHE A 191 -8.84 11.73 -2.69
CA PHE A 191 -7.54 11.13 -3.02
C PHE A 191 -7.05 10.21 -1.92
N GLU A 192 -6.75 8.95 -2.28
CA GLU A 192 -6.20 7.95 -1.36
C GLU A 192 -4.84 7.43 -1.81
N ILE A 193 -4.03 7.01 -0.83
CA ILE A 193 -2.84 6.16 -1.00
C ILE A 193 -2.98 4.98 -0.05
N GLY A 194 -2.67 3.76 -0.50
CA GLY A 194 -2.81 2.61 0.40
C GLY A 194 -2.32 1.29 -0.17
N LEU A 195 -2.68 0.22 0.56
CA LEU A 195 -2.38 -1.18 0.23
C LEU A 195 -3.69 -1.96 0.07
N MET A 196 -3.75 -2.90 -0.86
CA MET A 196 -4.89 -3.80 -1.01
C MET A 196 -4.78 -4.96 0.00
N ALA A 197 -5.86 -5.27 0.72
CA ALA A 197 -5.83 -6.28 1.79
C ALA A 197 -5.63 -7.69 1.26
N THR A 198 -6.37 -8.12 0.23
CA THR A 198 -6.28 -9.48 -0.30
C THR A 198 -6.72 -9.60 -1.75
N THR A 199 -6.15 -10.56 -2.46
CA THR A 199 -6.64 -10.99 -3.79
C THR A 199 -7.83 -11.96 -3.67
N GLY A 200 -8.08 -12.51 -2.49
CA GLY A 200 -9.21 -13.41 -2.20
C GLY A 200 -10.50 -12.68 -1.79
N PHE A 201 -10.65 -11.40 -2.09
CA PHE A 201 -11.74 -10.54 -1.60
C PHE A 201 -13.14 -11.07 -1.95
N SER A 202 -13.33 -11.65 -3.12
CA SER A 202 -14.62 -12.24 -3.56
C SER A 202 -15.10 -13.39 -2.66
N SER A 203 -14.17 -14.11 -2.02
CA SER A 203 -14.51 -15.17 -1.08
C SER A 203 -15.00 -14.63 0.27
N TRP A 204 -14.56 -13.43 0.63
CA TRP A 204 -14.96 -12.75 1.86
C TRP A 204 -16.21 -11.88 1.66
N TYR A 205 -16.29 -11.16 0.53
CA TYR A 205 -17.43 -10.34 0.16
C TYR A 205 -18.47 -11.21 -0.56
N THR A 206 -19.49 -11.64 0.15
CA THR A 206 -20.58 -12.46 -0.41
C THR A 206 -21.90 -11.73 -0.27
N TRP A 207 -22.84 -11.98 -1.20
CA TRP A 207 -24.20 -11.46 -1.13
C TRP A 207 -24.88 -11.83 0.18
N LYS A 208 -24.69 -13.07 0.66
CA LYS A 208 -25.24 -13.53 1.94
C LYS A 208 -24.77 -12.67 3.14
N LYS A 209 -23.56 -12.15 3.09
CA LYS A 209 -22.97 -11.34 4.16
C LYS A 209 -23.34 -9.86 4.06
N PHE A 210 -23.42 -9.31 2.86
CA PHE A 210 -23.56 -7.88 2.62
C PHE A 210 -24.89 -7.44 1.98
N GLY A 211 -25.71 -8.39 1.50
CA GLY A 211 -27.00 -8.11 0.85
C GLY A 211 -26.88 -7.46 -0.53
N SER A 212 -25.67 -7.40 -1.09
CA SER A 212 -25.39 -6.84 -2.42
C SER A 212 -24.24 -7.57 -3.08
N THR A 213 -24.16 -7.47 -4.42
CA THR A 213 -23.01 -7.95 -5.19
C THR A 213 -21.84 -7.01 -5.07
N ASN A 214 -20.62 -7.55 -5.25
CA ASN A 214 -19.41 -6.74 -5.33
C ASN A 214 -19.20 -6.26 -6.76
N GLU A 215 -19.62 -5.04 -7.06
CA GLU A 215 -19.51 -4.43 -8.40
C GLU A 215 -18.09 -3.90 -8.69
N HIS A 216 -17.22 -3.81 -7.68
CA HIS A 216 -15.90 -3.17 -7.78
C HIS A 216 -14.72 -4.16 -7.74
N GLY A 217 -15.00 -5.48 -7.70
CA GLY A 217 -13.98 -6.53 -7.68
C GLY A 217 -12.98 -6.34 -6.51
N LEU A 218 -11.70 -6.43 -6.82
CA LEU A 218 -10.62 -6.25 -5.82
C LEU A 218 -10.48 -4.80 -5.35
N TRP A 219 -10.98 -3.84 -6.11
CA TRP A 219 -10.84 -2.40 -5.84
C TRP A 219 -12.06 -1.79 -5.16
N ASN A 220 -12.85 -2.64 -4.52
CA ASN A 220 -13.87 -2.22 -3.56
C ASN A 220 -13.19 -1.59 -2.33
N GLY A 221 -13.69 -0.44 -1.86
CA GLY A 221 -13.11 0.29 -0.74
C GLY A 221 -12.90 -0.54 0.53
N MET A 222 -13.73 -1.57 0.77
CA MET A 222 -13.56 -2.47 1.92
C MET A 222 -12.31 -3.37 1.82
N ASN A 223 -11.71 -3.49 0.65
CA ASN A 223 -10.45 -4.21 0.42
C ASN A 223 -9.22 -3.29 0.39
N LEU A 224 -9.42 -2.00 0.57
CA LEU A 224 -8.39 -0.97 0.50
C LEU A 224 -8.04 -0.49 1.90
N MET A 225 -6.76 -0.45 2.21
CA MET A 225 -6.23 0.00 3.49
C MET A 225 -5.39 1.25 3.27
N GLY A 226 -6.00 2.41 3.55
CA GLY A 226 -5.38 3.71 3.38
C GLY A 226 -4.28 4.01 4.40
N LEU A 227 -3.25 4.72 3.96
CA LEU A 227 -2.34 5.49 4.81
C LEU A 227 -2.74 6.98 4.75
N ASP A 228 -2.29 7.78 5.72
CA ASP A 228 -2.51 9.23 5.69
C ASP A 228 -1.68 9.87 4.56
N PRO A 229 -2.32 10.29 3.43
CA PRO A 229 -1.57 10.86 2.31
C PRO A 229 -0.88 12.18 2.69
N LEU A 230 -1.50 12.99 3.55
CA LEU A 230 -0.94 14.29 3.95
C LEU A 230 0.27 14.11 4.85
N ASP A 231 0.23 13.16 5.79
CA ASP A 231 1.37 12.87 6.66
C ASP A 231 2.55 12.32 5.85
N PHE A 232 2.31 11.40 4.92
CA PHE A 232 3.34 10.91 4.00
C PHE A 232 3.96 12.05 3.18
N LEU A 233 3.13 12.86 2.51
CA LEU A 233 3.58 13.97 1.68
C LEU A 233 4.35 15.02 2.48
N ARG A 234 3.94 15.29 3.73
CA ARG A 234 4.64 16.20 4.64
C ARG A 234 6.03 15.65 4.99
N GLN A 235 6.13 14.40 5.44
CA GLN A 235 7.40 13.77 5.79
C GLN A 235 8.34 13.69 4.58
N TRP A 236 7.81 13.38 3.40
CA TRP A 236 8.57 13.38 2.16
C TRP A 236 9.07 14.80 1.80
N ARG A 237 8.23 15.82 1.86
CA ARG A 237 8.61 17.22 1.59
C ARG A 237 9.69 17.72 2.56
N GLU A 238 9.56 17.39 3.83
CA GLU A 238 10.52 17.73 4.89
C GLU A 238 11.79 16.86 4.87
N ARG A 239 11.92 15.95 3.91
CA ARG A 239 13.05 15.01 3.79
C ARG A 239 13.24 14.10 5.00
N ARG A 240 12.19 13.83 5.75
CA ARG A 240 12.19 12.83 6.84
C ARG A 240 12.07 11.41 6.31
N VAL A 241 11.47 11.26 5.14
CA VAL A 241 11.43 10.00 4.37
C VAL A 241 11.64 10.30 2.90
N ASP A 242 12.30 9.39 2.18
CA ASP A 242 12.51 9.50 0.73
C ASP A 242 11.53 8.67 -0.09
N ASN A 243 10.91 7.65 0.53
CA ASN A 243 10.04 6.69 -0.14
C ASN A 243 9.06 6.03 0.85
N PHE A 244 8.15 5.20 0.32
CA PHE A 244 7.17 4.48 1.13
C PHE A 244 7.81 3.47 2.08
N GLN A 245 8.90 2.80 1.69
CA GLN A 245 9.56 1.83 2.56
C GLN A 245 10.06 2.48 3.86
N GLN A 246 10.68 3.66 3.77
CA GLN A 246 11.09 4.43 4.94
C GLN A 246 9.88 4.93 5.73
N TYR A 247 8.83 5.37 5.05
CA TYR A 247 7.60 5.80 5.72
C TYR A 247 6.97 4.69 6.55
N PHE A 248 6.81 3.49 5.98
CA PHE A 248 6.30 2.31 6.71
C PHE A 248 7.24 1.89 7.85
N ALA A 249 8.57 1.95 7.64
CA ALA A 249 9.54 1.61 8.68
C ALA A 249 9.46 2.54 9.89
N ASN A 250 9.09 3.81 9.69
CA ASN A 250 8.98 4.84 10.73
C ASN A 250 7.58 4.92 11.37
N MET A 251 6.60 4.13 10.90
CA MET A 251 5.26 4.15 11.49
C MET A 251 5.27 3.74 12.95
N ARG A 252 4.43 4.41 13.74
CA ARG A 252 4.25 4.10 15.16
C ARG A 252 3.31 2.91 15.35
N SER A 253 3.76 1.92 16.12
CA SER A 253 2.94 0.78 16.53
C SER A 253 1.95 1.20 17.62
N VAL A 254 0.67 1.00 17.38
CA VAL A 254 -0.42 1.28 18.32
C VAL A 254 -1.03 0.00 18.87
N VAL A 255 -1.16 -1.01 18.02
CA VAL A 255 -1.59 -2.35 18.42
C VAL A 255 -0.61 -3.36 17.85
N ARG A 256 -0.09 -4.23 18.73
CA ARG A 256 0.66 -5.42 18.31
C ARG A 256 -0.19 -6.64 18.57
N VAL A 257 -0.40 -7.45 17.53
CA VAL A 257 -1.24 -8.64 17.57
C VAL A 257 -0.46 -9.86 17.12
N ARG A 258 -0.66 -10.98 17.80
CA ARG A 258 -0.12 -12.29 17.41
C ARG A 258 -1.25 -13.15 16.86
N VAL A 259 -1.04 -13.70 15.67
CA VAL A 259 -1.95 -14.63 14.99
C VAL A 259 -1.27 -15.98 14.90
N VAL A 260 -1.86 -17.00 15.53
CA VAL A 260 -1.30 -18.37 15.53
C VAL A 260 -1.90 -19.12 14.34
N THR A 261 -1.14 -19.24 13.27
CA THR A 261 -1.55 -19.92 12.04
C THR A 261 -0.34 -20.29 11.19
N SER A 262 -0.41 -21.40 10.49
CA SER A 262 0.61 -21.81 9.51
C SER A 262 0.43 -21.13 8.14
N ARG A 263 -0.62 -20.34 7.95
CA ARG A 263 -0.90 -19.67 6.68
C ARG A 263 0.03 -18.49 6.47
N THR A 264 0.60 -18.41 5.27
CA THR A 264 1.27 -17.19 4.80
C THR A 264 0.30 -16.43 3.90
N PRO A 265 -0.23 -15.29 4.32
CA PRO A 265 -1.23 -14.54 3.56
C PRO A 265 -0.63 -13.99 2.25
N ASP A 266 -1.48 -13.83 1.24
CA ASP A 266 -1.10 -13.19 -0.02
C ASP A 266 -0.63 -11.74 0.18
N PHE A 267 -1.12 -11.07 1.21
CA PHE A 267 -0.69 -9.73 1.62
C PHE A 267 0.83 -9.63 1.76
N ILE A 268 1.44 -10.53 2.53
CA ILE A 268 2.90 -10.53 2.75
C ILE A 268 3.68 -11.00 1.51
N ARG A 269 3.11 -11.87 0.68
CA ARG A 269 3.73 -12.23 -0.61
C ARG A 269 3.76 -11.04 -1.57
N ARG A 270 2.75 -10.18 -1.54
CA ARG A 270 2.70 -8.95 -2.35
C ARG A 270 3.54 -7.81 -1.77
N TYR A 271 3.65 -7.75 -0.44
CA TYR A 271 4.34 -6.67 0.27
C TYR A 271 5.49 -7.18 1.17
N PRO A 272 6.48 -7.91 0.62
CA PRO A 272 7.57 -8.49 1.42
C PRO A 272 8.42 -7.44 2.13
N ALA A 273 8.42 -6.20 1.67
CA ALA A 273 9.11 -5.08 2.32
C ALA A 273 8.55 -4.73 3.71
N LEU A 274 7.37 -5.23 4.07
CA LEU A 274 6.79 -5.07 5.41
C LEU A 274 7.29 -6.12 6.41
N LEU A 275 8.09 -7.10 5.99
CA LEU A 275 8.70 -8.09 6.87
C LEU A 275 9.82 -7.47 7.71
N ARG A 276 9.78 -7.70 9.03
CA ARG A 276 10.85 -7.32 9.96
C ARG A 276 12.03 -8.29 9.97
N LYS A 277 11.78 -9.55 9.58
CA LYS A 277 12.81 -10.57 9.36
C LYS A 277 12.40 -11.46 8.17
N PRO A 278 13.35 -12.11 7.48
CA PRO A 278 13.04 -13.01 6.36
C PRO A 278 12.09 -14.13 6.78
N LEU A 279 11.36 -14.66 5.81
CA LEU A 279 10.59 -15.88 6.01
C LEU A 279 11.54 -17.05 6.37
N PRO A 280 11.15 -17.92 7.32
CA PRO A 280 11.96 -19.10 7.63
C PRO A 280 12.01 -20.06 6.43
N LEU A 281 13.06 -20.86 6.35
CA LEU A 281 13.17 -21.93 5.34
C LEU A 281 12.11 -23.04 5.50
N GLY A 282 11.52 -23.13 6.71
CA GLY A 282 10.43 -24.06 7.02
C GLY A 282 9.07 -23.38 7.10
N PHE A 283 8.18 -23.96 7.90
CA PHE A 283 6.84 -23.43 8.08
C PHE A 283 6.81 -22.29 9.09
N VAL A 284 6.00 -21.28 8.80
CA VAL A 284 5.58 -20.28 9.78
C VAL A 284 4.57 -20.92 10.73
N SER A 285 4.67 -20.65 12.02
CA SER A 285 3.70 -21.13 13.04
C SER A 285 2.78 -20.03 13.53
N GLY A 286 3.12 -18.78 13.22
CA GLY A 286 2.32 -17.61 13.55
C GLY A 286 2.92 -16.34 13.00
N TRP A 287 2.26 -15.23 13.29
CA TRP A 287 2.65 -13.90 12.87
C TRP A 287 2.52 -12.92 14.03
N GLU A 288 3.52 -12.10 14.26
CA GLU A 288 3.38 -10.89 15.03
C GLU A 288 3.23 -9.71 14.08
N ILE A 289 2.16 -8.93 14.25
CA ILE A 289 1.76 -7.87 13.33
C ILE A 289 1.65 -6.58 14.12
N GLU A 290 2.28 -5.53 13.61
CA GLU A 290 2.17 -4.18 14.15
C GLU A 290 1.20 -3.37 13.31
N CYS A 291 0.19 -2.80 13.97
CA CYS A 291 -0.81 -1.94 13.34
C CYS A 291 -0.67 -0.50 13.88
N ASN A 292 -0.85 0.48 13.01
CA ASN A 292 -0.96 1.88 13.40
C ASN A 292 -2.34 2.20 14.00
N ALA A 293 -2.61 3.46 14.32
CA ALA A 293 -3.88 3.90 14.93
C ALA A 293 -5.11 3.70 14.03
N THR A 294 -4.94 3.59 12.73
CA THR A 294 -6.03 3.33 11.78
C THR A 294 -6.27 1.85 11.51
N GLY A 295 -5.43 0.97 12.04
CA GLY A 295 -5.49 -0.48 11.83
C GLY A 295 -4.72 -0.97 10.61
N LEU A 296 -3.93 -0.11 9.95
CA LEU A 296 -3.05 -0.53 8.84
C LEU A 296 -1.93 -1.43 9.38
N PRO A 297 -1.80 -2.69 8.91
CA PRO A 297 -0.78 -3.62 9.34
C PRO A 297 0.52 -3.36 8.57
N PHE A 298 1.43 -2.60 9.17
CA PHE A 298 2.60 -2.05 8.49
C PHE A 298 3.91 -2.80 8.75
N ALA A 299 3.94 -3.72 9.74
CA ALA A 299 5.12 -4.48 10.07
C ALA A 299 4.77 -5.91 10.48
N TRP A 300 5.51 -6.89 9.93
CA TRP A 300 5.20 -8.30 10.04
C TRP A 300 6.42 -9.12 10.44
N THR A 301 6.27 -9.93 11.49
CA THR A 301 7.33 -10.83 11.96
C THR A 301 6.81 -12.26 11.90
N PRO A 302 7.38 -13.15 11.05
CA PRO A 302 7.05 -14.57 11.09
C PRO A 302 7.54 -15.20 12.39
N LEU A 303 6.72 -16.05 13.01
CA LEU A 303 6.99 -16.72 14.26
C LEU A 303 7.21 -18.23 14.03
N GLY A 304 8.20 -18.78 14.74
CA GLY A 304 8.47 -20.20 14.80
C GLY A 304 7.63 -20.93 15.88
N PRO A 305 7.75 -22.27 15.97
CA PRO A 305 6.97 -23.07 16.92
C PRO A 305 7.17 -22.68 18.39
N ALA A 306 8.40 -22.34 18.79
CA ALA A 306 8.70 -21.94 20.17
C ALA A 306 8.00 -20.62 20.58
N GLU A 307 7.82 -19.70 19.63
CA GLU A 307 7.22 -18.38 19.88
C GLU A 307 5.70 -18.43 20.04
N VAL A 308 5.07 -19.54 19.64
CA VAL A 308 3.62 -19.78 19.76
C VAL A 308 3.29 -21.00 20.63
N ALA A 309 4.28 -21.57 21.32
CA ALA A 309 4.10 -22.74 22.18
C ALA A 309 3.01 -22.48 23.23
N GLY A 310 2.13 -23.45 23.45
CA GLY A 310 1.03 -23.34 24.41
C GLY A 310 -0.17 -22.48 23.92
N LEU A 311 -0.08 -21.84 22.77
CA LEU A 311 -1.20 -21.10 22.18
C LEU A 311 -2.02 -22.00 21.25
N ARG A 312 -3.34 -21.78 21.25
CA ARG A 312 -4.27 -22.53 20.38
C ARG A 312 -4.07 -22.10 18.92
N SER A 313 -4.04 -23.07 18.01
CA SER A 313 -4.06 -22.80 16.56
C SER A 313 -5.27 -21.98 16.15
N GLU A 314 -5.12 -21.18 15.11
CA GLU A 314 -6.15 -20.26 14.58
C GLU A 314 -6.70 -19.29 15.66
N SER A 315 -5.82 -18.84 16.57
CA SER A 315 -6.16 -17.88 17.64
C SER A 315 -5.46 -16.53 17.42
N VAL A 316 -6.05 -15.51 18.02
CA VAL A 316 -5.57 -14.11 17.95
C VAL A 316 -5.35 -13.58 19.37
N HIS A 317 -4.16 -13.05 19.62
CA HIS A 317 -3.74 -12.53 20.93
C HIS A 317 -3.21 -11.12 20.80
N ILE A 318 -3.77 -10.18 21.56
CA ILE A 318 -3.24 -8.81 21.65
C ILE A 318 -1.99 -8.84 22.54
N GLN A 319 -0.85 -8.40 22.01
CA GLN A 319 0.43 -8.38 22.70
C GLN A 319 0.69 -7.04 23.40
N SER A 320 0.33 -5.94 22.74
CA SER A 320 0.45 -4.59 23.33
C SER A 320 -0.56 -3.63 22.69
N VAL A 321 -0.92 -2.62 23.47
CA VAL A 321 -1.85 -1.55 23.07
C VAL A 321 -1.31 -0.21 23.57
N GLU A 322 -1.18 0.75 22.68
CA GLU A 322 -0.94 2.14 23.05
C GLU A 322 -2.31 2.82 23.27
N ALA A 323 -2.76 2.78 24.52
CA ALA A 323 -4.15 3.11 24.88
C ALA A 323 -4.53 4.57 24.58
N ALA A 324 -3.57 5.51 24.60
CA ALA A 324 -3.85 6.92 24.31
C ALA A 324 -4.22 7.11 22.84
N SER A 325 -3.48 6.49 21.91
CA SER A 325 -3.78 6.54 20.48
C SER A 325 -5.08 5.82 20.14
N VAL A 326 -5.35 4.66 20.75
CA VAL A 326 -6.64 3.96 20.56
C VAL A 326 -7.81 4.86 20.97
N ARG A 327 -7.70 5.56 22.11
CA ARG A 327 -8.75 6.51 22.53
C ARG A 327 -8.90 7.72 21.62
N ALA A 328 -7.79 8.22 21.07
CA ALA A 328 -7.82 9.35 20.13
C ALA A 328 -8.51 8.97 18.80
N TYR A 329 -8.30 7.74 18.32
CA TYR A 329 -8.94 7.21 17.09
C TYR A 329 -10.23 6.45 17.40
N ARG A 330 -11.17 7.09 18.12
CA ARG A 330 -12.42 6.47 18.61
C ARG A 330 -13.38 5.97 17.52
N CYS A 331 -13.20 6.41 16.27
CA CYS A 331 -13.97 5.90 15.13
C CYS A 331 -13.46 4.52 14.64
N LYS A 332 -12.36 4.01 15.22
CA LYS A 332 -11.80 2.68 14.92
C LYS A 332 -11.87 1.78 16.15
N SER A 333 -12.43 0.60 15.96
CA SER A 333 -12.52 -0.44 16.99
C SER A 333 -11.40 -1.47 16.80
N LEU A 334 -10.15 -1.10 17.13
CA LEU A 334 -9.01 -2.01 16.98
C LEU A 334 -8.95 -3.04 18.11
N VAL A 335 -9.26 -2.63 19.33
CA VAL A 335 -9.27 -3.51 20.50
C VAL A 335 -10.50 -3.29 21.35
N LYS A 336 -10.91 -4.32 22.09
CA LYS A 336 -11.93 -4.26 23.14
C LYS A 336 -11.31 -4.64 24.47
N GLN A 337 -11.49 -3.80 25.49
CA GLN A 337 -11.04 -4.10 26.84
C GLN A 337 -11.88 -5.25 27.43
N ARG A 338 -11.21 -6.19 28.08
CA ARG A 338 -11.79 -7.35 28.78
C ARG A 338 -11.14 -7.48 30.16
N GLY A 339 -11.70 -6.83 31.16
CA GLY A 339 -11.06 -6.72 32.48
C GLY A 339 -9.71 -6.01 32.38
N SER A 340 -8.62 -6.66 32.81
CA SER A 340 -7.25 -6.16 32.70
C SER A 340 -6.57 -6.44 31.35
N SER A 341 -7.22 -7.16 30.43
CA SER A 341 -6.68 -7.56 29.13
C SER A 341 -7.42 -6.91 27.98
N TYR A 342 -6.87 -7.04 26.76
CA TYR A 342 -7.50 -6.62 25.52
C TYR A 342 -7.79 -7.81 24.61
N GLY A 343 -8.93 -7.79 23.94
CA GLY A 343 -9.24 -8.64 22.81
C GLY A 343 -9.31 -7.84 21.51
N PRO A 344 -9.31 -8.49 20.34
CA PRO A 344 -9.47 -7.81 19.07
C PRO A 344 -10.84 -7.14 18.95
N GLY A 345 -10.86 -5.89 18.50
CA GLY A 345 -12.06 -5.13 18.17
C GLY A 345 -12.55 -5.44 16.74
N GLY A 346 -13.68 -4.87 16.34
CA GLY A 346 -14.35 -5.18 15.08
C GLY A 346 -13.50 -4.87 13.83
N ASP A 347 -12.83 -3.71 13.79
CA ASP A 347 -12.00 -3.35 12.64
C ASP A 347 -10.76 -4.23 12.52
N LEU A 348 -10.10 -4.55 13.64
CA LEU A 348 -8.97 -5.47 13.66
C LEU A 348 -9.40 -6.88 13.23
N GLN A 349 -10.55 -7.37 13.71
CA GLN A 349 -11.09 -8.66 13.28
C GLN A 349 -11.37 -8.69 11.79
N THR A 350 -12.00 -7.64 11.25
CA THR A 350 -12.29 -7.52 9.82
C THR A 350 -11.00 -7.55 8.98
N MET A 351 -9.98 -6.80 9.39
CA MET A 351 -8.67 -6.79 8.73
C MET A 351 -8.03 -8.19 8.75
N LEU A 352 -8.02 -8.88 9.90
CA LEU A 352 -7.47 -10.23 10.02
C LEU A 352 -8.27 -11.26 9.20
N GLN A 353 -9.59 -11.14 9.16
CA GLN A 353 -10.43 -11.98 8.30
C GLN A 353 -10.14 -11.79 6.82
N LEU A 354 -9.98 -10.56 6.37
CA LEU A 354 -9.61 -10.23 4.98
C LEU A 354 -8.26 -10.85 4.61
N ILE A 355 -7.26 -10.64 5.44
CA ILE A 355 -5.87 -11.01 5.12
C ILE A 355 -5.63 -12.52 5.26
N PHE A 356 -6.14 -13.16 6.31
CA PHE A 356 -5.87 -14.57 6.60
C PHE A 356 -7.00 -15.51 6.16
N GLY A 357 -8.18 -14.99 5.82
CA GLY A 357 -9.37 -15.79 5.63
C GLY A 357 -9.83 -16.47 6.93
N LEU A 358 -9.56 -15.86 8.10
CA LEU A 358 -10.04 -16.35 9.40
C LEU A 358 -11.56 -16.20 9.49
N ARG A 359 -12.22 -17.17 10.12
CA ARG A 359 -13.70 -17.19 10.33
C ARG A 359 -14.06 -16.73 11.72
#